data_e715702d58819bc0fe06f44a03190a9d
#
_entry.id   e715702d58819bc0fe06f44a03190a9d
#
_cell.length_a   1.000
_cell.length_b   1.000
_cell.length_c   1.000
_cell.angle_alpha   90.00
_cell.angle_beta   90.00
_cell.angle_gamma   90.00
#
_symmetry.space_group_name_H-M   'P 1'
#
loop_
_entity.id
_entity.type
_entity.pdbx_description
1 polymer ?
#
loop_
_entity_poly.entity_id
_entity_poly.type
_entity_poly.pdbx_seq_one_letter_code
_entity_poly.pdbx_strand_id
1 'polypeptide(L)'
;MNKGLGVSMWRPLMVLLASASAFVVVLLLALPAHGQNPAARAATEPVPKFDKAYLASAAAIASGEQVWTTQCRHCHGRAAYPGKAPKLSPGGLAPEFIYDRVTNGFGKMPPWKEVFTIEQRKGVVAYIKSSSFSP
;
A
#
# COMPACT_ATOMS: atom_id res chain seq x y z
N MET A 1 50.41 12.02 -58.36
CA MET A 1 49.05 11.89 -58.90
C MET A 1 48.48 10.58 -58.38
N ASN A 2 47.66 10.61 -57.36
CA ASN A 2 46.59 9.59 -57.17
C ASN A 2 45.66 10.05 -56.07
N LYS A 3 44.40 10.24 -56.45
CA LYS A 3 43.29 10.72 -55.60
C LYS A 3 42.68 9.52 -54.95
N GLY A 4 42.79 9.46 -53.60
CA GLY A 4 42.09 8.44 -52.80
C GLY A 4 40.65 8.82 -52.53
N LEU A 5 39.75 7.98 -52.96
CA LEU A 5 38.33 8.02 -52.66
C LEU A 5 38.09 7.50 -51.21
N GLY A 6 37.86 8.41 -50.27
CA GLY A 6 37.37 8.10 -48.96
C GLY A 6 35.85 8.16 -48.93
N VAL A 7 35.16 7.12 -49.35
CA VAL A 7 33.72 7.05 -49.27
C VAL A 7 33.34 6.65 -47.85
N SER A 8 32.72 7.56 -47.13
CA SER A 8 32.29 7.47 -45.77
C SER A 8 31.31 6.30 -45.56
N MET A 9 31.78 5.20 -45.02
CA MET A 9 31.04 3.99 -44.64
C MET A 9 30.18 4.17 -43.39
N TRP A 10 30.14 5.37 -42.84
CA TRP A 10 29.50 5.64 -41.56
C TRP A 10 28.07 6.19 -41.68
N ARG A 11 27.64 6.60 -42.88
CA ARG A 11 26.30 7.18 -43.06
C ARG A 11 25.13 6.20 -42.83
N PRO A 12 25.20 4.91 -43.23
CA PRO A 12 24.07 4.00 -42.96
C PRO A 12 23.89 3.62 -41.47
N LEU A 13 25.00 3.64 -40.69
CA LEU A 13 24.90 3.26 -39.27
C LEU A 13 24.21 4.31 -38.42
N MET A 14 24.42 5.60 -38.73
CA MET A 14 23.72 6.68 -37.99
C MET A 14 22.23 6.75 -38.28
N VAL A 15 21.81 6.40 -39.48
CA VAL A 15 20.36 6.41 -39.83
C VAL A 15 19.62 5.28 -39.15
N LEU A 16 20.25 4.11 -38.96
CA LEU A 16 19.64 2.99 -38.24
C LEU A 16 19.52 3.24 -36.74
N LEU A 17 20.48 3.95 -36.13
CA LEU A 17 20.41 4.31 -34.71
C LEU A 17 19.36 5.39 -34.44
N ALA A 18 19.14 6.33 -35.35
CA ALA A 18 18.12 7.34 -35.20
C ALA A 18 16.70 6.78 -35.26
N SER A 19 16.46 5.76 -36.12
CA SER A 19 15.15 5.12 -36.23
C SER A 19 14.78 4.27 -34.97
N ALA A 20 15.77 3.60 -34.39
CA ALA A 20 15.55 2.82 -33.16
C ALA A 20 15.16 3.70 -31.95
N SER A 21 15.77 4.89 -31.84
CA SER A 21 15.46 5.85 -30.77
C SER A 21 14.03 6.41 -30.87
N ALA A 22 13.54 6.66 -32.08
CA ALA A 22 12.18 7.16 -32.31
C ALA A 22 11.12 6.14 -31.86
N PHE A 23 11.34 4.85 -32.11
CA PHE A 23 10.40 3.80 -31.70
C PHE A 23 10.34 3.62 -30.17
N VAL A 24 11.45 3.74 -29.47
CA VAL A 24 11.48 3.64 -28.00
C VAL A 24 10.74 4.80 -27.33
N VAL A 25 10.88 6.03 -27.87
CA VAL A 25 10.18 7.20 -27.31
C VAL A 25 8.66 7.09 -27.51
N VAL A 26 8.20 6.61 -28.65
CA VAL A 26 6.76 6.42 -28.92
C VAL A 26 6.17 5.32 -28.04
N LEU A 27 6.91 4.24 -27.77
CA LEU A 27 6.45 3.15 -26.89
C LEU A 27 6.34 3.60 -25.43
N LEU A 28 7.23 4.47 -24.95
CA LEU A 28 7.18 5.01 -23.59
C LEU A 28 6.03 5.99 -23.35
N LEU A 29 5.54 6.66 -24.39
CA LEU A 29 4.40 7.57 -24.32
C LEU A 29 3.03 6.86 -24.33
N ALA A 30 3.00 5.58 -24.68
CA ALA A 30 1.79 4.76 -24.73
C ALA A 30 1.48 4.02 -23.43
N LEU A 31 2.23 4.25 -22.35
CA LEU A 31 1.88 3.71 -21.03
C LEU A 31 0.56 4.36 -20.58
N PRO A 32 -0.49 3.57 -20.29
CA PRO A 32 -1.72 4.14 -19.76
C PRO A 32 -1.39 4.83 -18.45
N ALA A 33 -1.61 6.13 -18.38
CA ALA A 33 -1.64 6.84 -17.12
C ALA A 33 -2.72 6.16 -16.28
N HIS A 34 -2.33 5.46 -15.23
CA HIS A 34 -3.26 4.96 -14.22
C HIS A 34 -3.82 6.17 -13.50
N GLY A 35 -4.76 6.83 -14.15
CA GLY A 35 -5.52 7.94 -13.59
C GLY A 35 -6.30 7.42 -12.40
N GLN A 36 -5.81 7.71 -11.20
CA GLN A 36 -6.60 7.53 -9.99
C GLN A 36 -7.82 8.43 -10.13
N ASN A 37 -8.98 7.83 -10.40
CA ASN A 37 -10.24 8.54 -10.53
C ASN A 37 -10.56 9.23 -9.18
N PRO A 38 -10.54 10.56 -9.10
CA PRO A 38 -10.84 11.26 -7.84
C PRO A 38 -12.26 11.00 -7.32
N ALA A 39 -13.19 10.60 -8.19
CA ALA A 39 -14.54 10.21 -7.79
C ALA A 39 -14.58 8.85 -7.06
N ALA A 40 -13.66 7.94 -7.35
CA ALA A 40 -13.52 6.68 -6.61
C ALA A 40 -13.00 6.90 -5.17
N ARG A 41 -12.38 8.03 -4.92
CA ARG A 41 -11.84 8.44 -3.60
C ARG A 41 -12.93 8.93 -2.63
N ALA A 42 -14.06 9.39 -3.15
CA ALA A 42 -15.16 9.96 -2.36
C ALA A 42 -16.19 8.91 -1.89
N ALA A 43 -16.18 7.71 -2.45
CA ALA A 43 -17.06 6.63 -1.99
C ALA A 43 -16.64 6.21 -0.58
N THR A 44 -17.56 6.34 0.38
CA THR A 44 -17.37 5.81 1.73
C THR A 44 -17.19 4.30 1.62
N GLU A 45 -15.99 3.82 1.96
CA GLU A 45 -15.69 2.40 1.93
C GLU A 45 -16.59 1.66 2.92
N PRO A 46 -17.34 0.62 2.49
CA PRO A 46 -18.21 -0.12 3.39
C PRO A 46 -17.37 -0.84 4.45
N VAL A 47 -17.82 -0.78 5.70
CA VAL A 47 -17.18 -1.52 6.79
C VAL A 47 -17.44 -3.02 6.58
N PRO A 48 -16.37 -3.84 6.45
CA PRO A 48 -16.51 -5.27 6.24
C PRO A 48 -17.11 -5.96 7.47
N LYS A 49 -17.78 -7.09 7.27
CA LYS A 49 -18.14 -8.01 8.34
C LYS A 49 -16.96 -8.91 8.68
N PHE A 50 -16.83 -9.23 9.96
CA PHE A 50 -15.77 -10.08 10.46
C PHE A 50 -16.35 -11.36 11.05
N ASP A 51 -16.09 -12.48 10.42
CA ASP A 51 -16.43 -13.79 10.97
C ASP A 51 -15.31 -14.33 11.88
N LYS A 52 -15.65 -15.35 12.66
CA LYS A 52 -14.70 -15.97 13.61
C LYS A 52 -13.53 -16.65 12.89
N ALA A 53 -13.75 -17.20 11.70
CA ALA A 53 -12.72 -17.89 10.94
C ALA A 53 -11.66 -16.90 10.46
N TYR A 54 -12.07 -15.74 9.94
CA TYR A 54 -11.13 -14.69 9.55
C TYR A 54 -10.34 -14.16 10.75
N LEU A 55 -11.02 -13.87 11.87
CA LEU A 55 -10.36 -13.36 13.08
C LEU A 55 -9.37 -14.36 13.71
N ALA A 56 -9.56 -15.66 13.45
CA ALA A 56 -8.64 -16.73 13.89
C ALA A 56 -7.60 -17.10 12.83
N SER A 57 -7.60 -16.48 11.65
CA SER A 57 -6.68 -16.80 10.58
C SER A 57 -5.25 -16.39 10.94
N ALA A 58 -4.33 -17.36 11.01
CA ALA A 58 -2.92 -17.11 11.29
C ALA A 58 -2.29 -16.13 10.29
N ALA A 59 -2.65 -16.22 9.00
CA ALA A 59 -2.15 -15.33 7.96
C ALA A 59 -2.65 -13.89 8.16
N ALA A 60 -3.93 -13.70 8.50
CA ALA A 60 -4.49 -12.38 8.77
C ALA A 60 -3.86 -11.77 10.03
N ILE A 61 -3.69 -12.55 11.10
CA ILE A 61 -3.05 -12.11 12.35
C ILE A 61 -1.61 -11.68 12.08
N ALA A 62 -0.81 -12.49 11.36
CA ALA A 62 0.58 -12.15 11.05
C ALA A 62 0.71 -10.88 10.19
N SER A 63 -0.16 -10.72 9.19
CA SER A 63 -0.22 -9.50 8.38
C SER A 63 -0.55 -8.27 9.25
N GLY A 64 -1.51 -8.39 10.16
CA GLY A 64 -1.89 -7.34 11.09
C GLY A 64 -0.80 -6.99 12.09
N GLU A 65 -0.09 -7.99 12.61
CA GLU A 65 1.05 -7.79 13.50
C GLU A 65 2.17 -7.00 12.82
N GLN A 66 2.45 -7.29 11.54
CA GLN A 66 3.43 -6.54 10.77
C GLN A 66 3.05 -5.06 10.66
N VAL A 67 1.81 -4.76 10.31
CA VAL A 67 1.32 -3.37 10.24
C VAL A 67 1.37 -2.70 11.61
N TRP A 68 0.93 -3.41 12.66
CA TRP A 68 0.99 -2.90 14.04
C TRP A 68 2.42 -2.52 14.43
N THR A 69 3.36 -3.42 14.20
CA THR A 69 4.76 -3.25 14.59
C THR A 69 5.43 -2.10 13.87
N THR A 70 5.07 -1.86 12.61
CA THR A 70 5.69 -0.79 11.80
C THR A 70 5.05 0.57 12.00
N GLN A 71 3.76 0.64 12.33
CA GLN A 71 3.03 1.91 12.36
C GLN A 71 2.29 2.17 13.69
N CYS A 72 1.45 1.24 14.14
CA CYS A 72 0.52 1.52 15.24
C CYS A 72 1.20 1.61 16.60
N ARG A 73 2.25 0.79 16.81
CA ARG A 73 2.97 0.70 18.08
C ARG A 73 3.62 2.02 18.52
N HIS A 74 3.91 2.94 17.63
CA HIS A 74 4.50 4.24 17.96
C HIS A 74 3.63 5.07 18.90
N CYS A 75 2.32 4.90 18.82
CA CYS A 75 1.35 5.58 19.66
C CYS A 75 0.70 4.62 20.67
N HIS A 76 0.38 3.39 20.27
CA HIS A 76 -0.36 2.43 21.08
C HIS A 76 0.51 1.51 21.93
N GLY A 77 1.84 1.55 21.76
CA GLY A 77 2.74 0.66 22.47
C GLY A 77 2.86 -0.72 21.81
N ARG A 78 3.63 -1.62 22.45
CA ARG A 78 4.00 -2.91 21.85
C ARG A 78 2.79 -3.81 21.60
N ALA A 79 1.85 -3.86 22.52
CA ALA A 79 0.57 -4.54 22.37
C ALA A 79 -0.57 -3.53 22.49
N ALA A 80 -1.03 -3.24 23.70
CA ALA A 80 -2.09 -2.27 23.94
C ALA A 80 -1.67 -1.13 24.84
N TYR A 81 -0.56 -1.29 25.57
CA TYR A 81 -0.09 -0.38 26.60
C TYR A 81 1.35 -0.76 27.04
N PRO A 82 2.20 0.19 27.49
CA PRO A 82 1.97 1.63 27.50
C PRO A 82 2.30 2.27 26.16
N GLY A 83 1.57 3.34 25.82
CA GLY A 83 1.78 4.18 24.65
C GLY A 83 1.29 5.60 24.87
N LYS A 84 1.39 6.43 23.86
CA LYS A 84 0.87 7.81 23.87
C LYS A 84 -0.65 7.85 23.69
N ALA A 85 -1.23 6.82 23.07
CA ALA A 85 -2.65 6.66 22.86
C ALA A 85 -3.32 6.01 24.09
N PRO A 86 -4.63 6.17 24.25
CA PRO A 86 -5.37 5.47 25.31
C PRO A 86 -5.22 3.95 25.20
N LYS A 87 -5.28 3.27 26.34
CA LYS A 87 -5.25 1.81 26.42
C LYS A 87 -6.36 1.20 25.58
N LEU A 88 -6.02 0.21 24.77
CA LEU A 88 -7.00 -0.60 24.08
C LEU A 88 -7.50 -1.74 24.98
N SER A 89 -8.79 -2.03 24.88
CA SER A 89 -9.42 -3.16 25.55
C SER A 89 -10.06 -4.07 24.49
N PRO A 90 -9.28 -5.01 23.89
CA PRO A 90 -9.71 -5.76 22.70
C PRO A 90 -11.02 -6.53 22.89
N GLY A 91 -11.28 -7.03 24.11
CA GLY A 91 -12.52 -7.75 24.43
C GLY A 91 -13.79 -6.89 24.32
N GLY A 92 -13.68 -5.60 24.65
CA GLY A 92 -14.81 -4.65 24.61
C GLY A 92 -15.01 -3.95 23.27
N LEU A 93 -14.14 -4.16 22.29
CA LEU A 93 -14.21 -3.46 20.99
C LEU A 93 -14.76 -4.38 19.90
N ALA A 94 -15.82 -3.96 19.21
CA ALA A 94 -16.32 -4.65 18.04
C ALA A 94 -15.29 -4.59 16.90
N PRO A 95 -15.09 -5.66 16.12
CA PRO A 95 -14.16 -5.68 14.99
C PRO A 95 -14.43 -4.57 13.97
N GLU A 96 -15.69 -4.33 13.65
CA GLU A 96 -16.13 -3.28 12.75
C GLU A 96 -15.76 -1.88 13.25
N PHE A 97 -15.88 -1.65 14.55
CA PHE A 97 -15.46 -0.39 15.17
C PHE A 97 -13.94 -0.18 15.05
N ILE A 98 -13.13 -1.22 15.31
CA ILE A 98 -11.67 -1.15 15.14
C ILE A 98 -11.34 -0.82 13.68
N TYR A 99 -11.98 -1.51 12.72
CA TYR A 99 -11.75 -1.28 11.30
C TYR A 99 -12.07 0.16 10.90
N ASP A 100 -13.21 0.69 11.35
CA ASP A 100 -13.61 2.07 11.08
C ASP A 100 -12.55 3.06 11.61
N ARG A 101 -12.08 2.88 12.85
CA ARG A 101 -11.06 3.75 13.44
C ARG A 101 -9.73 3.68 12.72
N VAL A 102 -9.29 2.50 12.30
CA VAL A 102 -8.09 2.32 11.47
C VAL A 102 -8.27 2.97 10.10
N THR A 103 -9.42 2.80 9.49
CA THR A 103 -9.71 3.34 8.15
C THR A 103 -9.80 4.86 8.13
N ASN A 104 -10.61 5.43 9.02
CA ASN A 104 -11.02 6.84 8.98
C ASN A 104 -10.29 7.72 10.01
N GLY A 105 -9.53 7.11 10.92
CA GLY A 105 -8.89 7.83 12.03
C GLY A 105 -9.88 8.23 13.13
N PHE A 106 -9.36 8.81 14.20
CA PHE A 106 -10.16 9.37 15.29
C PHE A 106 -9.33 10.32 16.16
N GLY A 107 -9.74 11.56 16.30
CA GLY A 107 -9.01 12.56 17.08
C GLY A 107 -7.58 12.76 16.56
N LYS A 108 -6.57 12.36 17.36
CA LYS A 108 -5.15 12.43 16.96
C LYS A 108 -4.67 11.20 16.16
N MET A 109 -5.49 10.16 16.03
CA MET A 109 -5.18 8.99 15.20
C MET A 109 -5.47 9.32 13.73
N PRO A 110 -4.45 9.26 12.84
CA PRO A 110 -4.66 9.55 11.43
C PRO A 110 -5.47 8.46 10.73
N PRO A 111 -6.14 8.78 9.60
CA PRO A 111 -6.76 7.78 8.75
C PRO A 111 -5.70 7.00 7.96
N TRP A 112 -5.89 5.68 7.85
CA TRP A 112 -4.94 4.79 7.18
C TRP A 112 -5.44 4.21 5.86
N LYS A 113 -6.62 4.62 5.38
CA LYS A 113 -7.23 4.10 4.15
C LYS A 113 -6.40 4.32 2.88
N GLU A 114 -5.60 5.38 2.85
CA GLU A 114 -4.75 5.69 1.70
C GLU A 114 -3.33 5.09 1.83
N VAL A 115 -3.00 4.53 2.99
CA VAL A 115 -1.69 3.96 3.30
C VAL A 115 -1.71 2.44 3.24
N PHE A 116 -2.77 1.82 3.75
CA PHE A 116 -2.92 0.38 3.83
C PHE A 116 -4.08 -0.13 3.01
N THR A 117 -3.88 -1.29 2.37
CA THR A 117 -4.95 -2.01 1.67
C THR A 117 -6.06 -2.43 2.64
N ILE A 118 -7.23 -2.75 2.09
CA ILE A 118 -8.35 -3.30 2.86
C ILE A 118 -7.91 -4.52 3.66
N GLU A 119 -7.18 -5.45 3.05
CA GLU A 119 -6.74 -6.68 3.71
C GLU A 119 -5.71 -6.41 4.82
N GLN A 120 -4.82 -5.44 4.67
CA GLN A 120 -3.91 -5.03 5.74
C GLN A 120 -4.66 -4.44 6.93
N ARG A 121 -5.66 -3.57 6.69
CA ARG A 121 -6.49 -2.98 7.74
C ARG A 121 -7.35 -4.03 8.44
N LYS A 122 -7.92 -4.99 7.70
CA LYS A 122 -8.61 -6.16 8.26
C LYS A 122 -7.66 -7.03 9.08
N GLY A 123 -6.42 -7.21 8.61
CA GLY A 123 -5.38 -7.93 9.36
C GLY A 123 -5.09 -7.27 10.71
N VAL A 124 -5.00 -5.93 10.77
CA VAL A 124 -4.84 -5.21 12.06
C VAL A 124 -5.98 -5.53 13.01
N VAL A 125 -7.22 -5.63 12.52
CA VAL A 125 -8.38 -6.04 13.34
C VAL A 125 -8.17 -7.46 13.87
N ALA A 126 -7.80 -8.42 13.00
CA ALA A 126 -7.55 -9.80 13.41
C ALA A 126 -6.44 -9.90 14.46
N TYR A 127 -5.35 -9.15 14.30
CA TYR A 127 -4.26 -9.10 15.27
C TYR A 127 -4.72 -8.55 16.63
N ILE A 128 -5.43 -7.41 16.65
CA ILE A 128 -5.94 -6.81 17.90
C ILE A 128 -6.92 -7.76 18.61
N LYS A 129 -7.70 -8.55 17.86
CA LYS A 129 -8.67 -9.51 18.43
C LYS A 129 -8.05 -10.85 18.79
N SER A 130 -6.79 -11.10 18.45
CA SER A 130 -6.10 -12.36 18.73
C SER A 130 -5.51 -12.41 20.15
N SER A 131 -5.19 -13.62 20.61
CA SER A 131 -4.44 -13.84 21.85
C SER A 131 -3.00 -13.34 21.78
N SER A 132 -2.45 -13.14 20.59
CA SER A 132 -1.10 -12.58 20.39
C SER A 132 -1.01 -11.10 20.74
N PHE A 133 -2.16 -10.42 20.78
CA PHE A 133 -2.25 -9.00 21.14
C PHE A 133 -2.35 -8.78 22.64
N SER A 134 -1.95 -9.70 23.46
CA SER A 134 -2.07 -9.59 24.92
C SER A 134 -1.49 -8.26 25.43
N PRO A 135 -2.26 -7.51 26.21
CA PRO A 135 -1.80 -6.29 26.88
C PRO A 135 -0.76 -6.58 27.96
#